data_01b4777c40be3bb6eb13dde16884ce5e
#
_entry.id   01b4777c40be3bb6eb13dde16884ce5e
#
_cell.length_a   1.000
_cell.length_b   1.000
_cell.length_c   1.000
_cell.angle_alpha   90.00
_cell.angle_beta   90.00
_cell.angle_gamma   90.00
#
_symmetry.space_group_name_H-M   'P 1'
#
loop_
_entity.id
_entity.type
_entity.pdbx_description
1 polymer ?
#
loop_
_entity_poly.entity_id
_entity_poly.type
_entity_poly.pdbx_seq_one_letter_code
_entity_poly.pdbx_strand_id
1 'polypeptide(L)'
;MKTYLLLILCTCTLIASAQPPTIYKTTTLEIDSITPGTYVHRTYLSTKDWGLVSCNGAVYTNKGESVVFDTPATDSVSLELISWIKTHTRSCIKAIVVNHSHADCLGGLAVFHKVGIPSYSSKRTQTFAGNDTVNKPVVPQHGFTKELELKIGGTSIINYFPGEGHTQDNIVSYIPSVKVLFGGCIIKALGSGKGNLAEANINAWAESVRNVKQKFPDAVIIIPGHGAYGNRSLLDYTIQMFGK
;
A
#
# COMPACT_ATOMS: atom_id res chain seq x y z
N MET A 1 67.02 4.04 -4.17
CA MET A 1 65.73 4.05 -3.44
C MET A 1 64.60 3.79 -4.45
N LYS A 2 63.95 2.61 -4.39
CA LYS A 2 62.82 2.28 -5.29
C LYS A 2 61.55 2.57 -4.52
N THR A 3 60.78 3.57 -4.96
CA THR A 3 59.49 3.96 -4.37
C THR A 3 58.39 3.06 -4.97
N TYR A 4 57.77 2.21 -4.14
CA TYR A 4 56.63 1.39 -4.54
C TYR A 4 55.35 2.20 -4.31
N LEU A 5 54.64 2.49 -5.41
CA LEU A 5 53.30 3.13 -5.36
C LEU A 5 52.24 2.05 -5.08
N LEU A 6 51.64 2.09 -3.90
CA LEU A 6 50.58 1.18 -3.51
C LEU A 6 49.23 1.69 -4.07
N LEU A 7 48.73 1.04 -5.12
CA LEU A 7 47.41 1.33 -5.68
C LEU A 7 46.35 0.65 -4.78
N ILE A 8 45.60 1.43 -3.99
CA ILE A 8 44.46 0.95 -3.25
C ILE A 8 43.27 0.89 -4.20
N LEU A 9 42.87 -0.32 -4.61
CA LEU A 9 41.67 -0.57 -5.40
C LEU A 9 40.44 -0.54 -4.46
N CYS A 10 39.70 0.57 -4.47
CA CYS A 10 38.47 0.69 -3.73
C CYS A 10 37.37 -0.04 -4.52
N THR A 11 37.06 -1.28 -4.16
CA THR A 11 35.94 -2.04 -4.74
C THR A 11 34.65 -1.58 -4.09
N CYS A 12 33.88 -0.69 -4.75
CA CYS A 12 32.49 -0.41 -4.42
C CYS A 12 31.65 -1.66 -4.70
N THR A 13 31.34 -2.44 -3.69
CA THR A 13 30.34 -3.49 -3.76
C THR A 13 28.95 -2.84 -3.85
N LEU A 14 28.36 -2.85 -5.05
CA LEU A 14 26.95 -2.56 -5.24
C LEU A 14 26.14 -3.68 -4.55
N ILE A 15 25.61 -3.41 -3.37
CA ILE A 15 24.66 -4.29 -2.71
C ILE A 15 23.35 -4.14 -3.49
N ALA A 16 23.12 -5.03 -4.45
CA ALA A 16 21.80 -5.19 -5.05
C ALA A 16 20.85 -5.66 -3.93
N SER A 17 19.92 -4.79 -3.54
CA SER A 17 18.85 -5.18 -2.62
C SER A 17 17.97 -6.20 -3.33
N ALA A 18 18.18 -7.48 -3.04
CA ALA A 18 17.29 -8.53 -3.53
C ALA A 18 15.89 -8.28 -2.98
N GLN A 19 14.88 -8.34 -3.84
CA GLN A 19 13.48 -8.31 -3.38
C GLN A 19 13.26 -9.49 -2.42
N PRO A 20 12.52 -9.30 -1.30
CA PRO A 20 12.17 -10.40 -0.41
C PRO A 20 11.47 -11.54 -1.16
N PRO A 21 11.61 -12.78 -0.68
CA PRO A 21 11.06 -13.93 -1.38
C PRO A 21 9.53 -13.91 -1.41
N THR A 22 8.97 -14.27 -2.56
CA THR A 22 7.54 -14.61 -2.68
C THR A 22 7.33 -15.94 -1.97
N ILE A 23 6.48 -15.92 -0.92
CA ILE A 23 6.21 -17.08 -0.06
C ILE A 23 4.91 -17.82 -0.41
N TYR A 24 4.08 -17.21 -1.24
CA TYR A 24 2.84 -17.78 -1.77
C TYR A 24 2.58 -17.24 -3.17
N LYS A 25 2.19 -18.13 -4.09
CA LYS A 25 1.92 -17.72 -5.48
C LYS A 25 0.88 -18.64 -6.10
N THR A 26 -0.16 -18.03 -6.65
CA THR A 26 -1.15 -18.63 -7.55
C THR A 26 -1.22 -17.82 -8.85
N THR A 27 -2.20 -18.10 -9.69
CA THR A 27 -2.44 -17.30 -10.91
C THR A 27 -3.03 -15.93 -10.61
N THR A 28 -3.62 -15.74 -9.43
CA THR A 28 -4.40 -14.54 -9.06
C THR A 28 -3.84 -13.78 -7.86
N LEU A 29 -3.03 -14.42 -7.02
CA LEU A 29 -2.50 -13.87 -5.78
C LEU A 29 -1.03 -14.26 -5.59
N GLU A 30 -0.19 -13.27 -5.35
CA GLU A 30 1.19 -13.44 -4.91
C GLU A 30 1.37 -12.77 -3.54
N ILE A 31 2.17 -13.37 -2.65
CA ILE A 31 2.45 -12.80 -1.33
C ILE A 31 3.95 -12.83 -1.07
N ASP A 32 4.50 -11.66 -0.79
CA ASP A 32 5.89 -11.47 -0.38
C ASP A 32 5.95 -11.22 1.13
N SER A 33 6.92 -11.82 1.82
CA SER A 33 7.20 -11.52 3.23
C SER A 33 8.29 -10.46 3.30
N ILE A 34 7.95 -9.24 3.77
CA ILE A 34 8.88 -8.09 3.73
C ILE A 34 9.56 -7.79 5.07
N THR A 35 8.85 -8.02 6.18
CA THR A 35 9.40 -8.02 7.55
C THR A 35 8.63 -9.04 8.37
N PRO A 36 9.10 -9.44 9.58
CA PRO A 36 8.33 -10.29 10.46
C PRO A 36 6.91 -9.74 10.69
N GLY A 37 5.90 -10.54 10.31
CA GLY A 37 4.49 -10.16 10.43
C GLY A 37 3.96 -9.17 9.39
N THR A 38 4.77 -8.77 8.40
CA THR A 38 4.32 -7.83 7.35
C THR A 38 4.51 -8.45 5.97
N TYR A 39 3.44 -8.38 5.18
CA TYR A 39 3.37 -9.01 3.87
C TYR A 39 2.83 -8.02 2.84
N VAL A 40 3.30 -8.11 1.60
CA VAL A 40 2.67 -7.48 0.44
C VAL A 40 1.88 -8.55 -0.29
N HIS A 41 0.60 -8.33 -0.48
CA HIS A 41 -0.19 -9.13 -1.41
C HIS A 41 -0.29 -8.40 -2.74
N ARG A 42 -0.08 -9.15 -3.82
CA ARG A 42 -0.16 -8.64 -5.18
C ARG A 42 -1.26 -9.37 -5.92
N THR A 43 -2.18 -8.60 -6.48
CA THR A 43 -3.33 -9.09 -7.24
C THR A 43 -3.40 -8.37 -8.58
N TYR A 44 -4.38 -8.71 -9.41
CA TYR A 44 -4.46 -8.19 -10.77
C TYR A 44 -5.85 -7.66 -11.07
N LEU A 45 -5.91 -6.42 -11.56
CA LEU A 45 -7.11 -5.77 -12.03
C LEU A 45 -7.11 -5.73 -13.56
N SER A 46 -8.15 -6.28 -14.21
CA SER A 46 -8.34 -6.13 -15.65
C SER A 46 -8.96 -4.77 -15.94
N THR A 47 -8.27 -3.97 -16.73
CA THR A 47 -8.74 -2.64 -17.14
C THR A 47 -8.87 -2.55 -18.65
N LYS A 48 -9.77 -1.68 -19.14
CA LYS A 48 -9.97 -1.47 -20.58
C LYS A 48 -8.76 -0.80 -21.24
N ASP A 49 -8.18 0.20 -20.56
CA ASP A 49 -7.18 1.09 -21.16
C ASP A 49 -5.74 0.64 -20.88
N TRP A 50 -5.51 -0.12 -19.79
CA TRP A 50 -4.17 -0.52 -19.32
C TRP A 50 -3.96 -2.04 -19.34
N GLY A 51 -4.98 -2.82 -19.76
CA GLY A 51 -4.93 -4.29 -19.72
C GLY A 51 -4.91 -4.81 -18.29
N LEU A 52 -4.09 -5.82 -18.03
CA LEU A 52 -3.95 -6.44 -16.70
C LEU A 52 -2.94 -5.65 -15.85
N VAL A 53 -3.45 -4.97 -14.84
CA VAL A 53 -2.67 -4.10 -13.94
C VAL A 53 -2.40 -4.84 -12.64
N SER A 54 -1.13 -4.92 -12.23
CA SER A 54 -0.72 -5.45 -10.94
C SER A 54 -1.00 -4.44 -9.83
N CYS A 55 -1.70 -4.86 -8.77
CA CYS A 55 -2.11 -4.03 -7.64
C CYS A 55 -1.54 -4.59 -6.35
N ASN A 56 -0.90 -3.74 -5.55
CA ASN A 56 -0.37 -4.10 -4.25
C ASN A 56 -1.34 -3.70 -3.14
N GLY A 57 -1.55 -4.61 -2.22
CA GLY A 57 -2.04 -4.32 -0.89
C GLY A 57 -1.07 -4.86 0.15
N ALA A 58 -1.38 -4.74 1.43
CA ALA A 58 -0.52 -5.25 2.49
C ALA A 58 -1.31 -5.93 3.59
N VAL A 59 -0.64 -6.81 4.33
CA VAL A 59 -1.14 -7.44 5.55
C VAL A 59 -0.12 -7.20 6.66
N TYR A 60 -0.59 -6.75 7.81
CA TYR A 60 0.22 -6.72 9.03
C TYR A 60 -0.41 -7.62 10.08
N THR A 61 0.42 -8.43 10.73
CA THR A 61 -0.01 -9.36 11.78
C THR A 61 0.81 -9.15 13.05
N ASN A 62 0.15 -9.14 14.20
CA ASN A 62 0.81 -9.11 15.49
C ASN A 62 -0.05 -9.82 16.54
N LYS A 63 0.56 -10.68 17.36
CA LYS A 63 -0.08 -11.39 18.49
C LYS A 63 -1.44 -12.03 18.15
N GLY A 64 -1.53 -12.68 16.97
CA GLY A 64 -2.75 -13.36 16.52
C GLY A 64 -3.85 -12.45 15.97
N GLU A 65 -3.57 -11.18 15.78
CA GLU A 65 -4.45 -10.22 15.11
C GLU A 65 -3.82 -9.71 13.82
N SER A 66 -4.65 -9.36 12.82
CA SER A 66 -4.19 -8.79 11.55
C SER A 66 -5.06 -7.64 11.06
N VAL A 67 -4.46 -6.80 10.23
CA VAL A 67 -5.13 -5.79 9.41
C VAL A 67 -4.72 -6.01 7.96
N VAL A 68 -5.65 -5.75 7.06
CA VAL A 68 -5.40 -5.73 5.61
C VAL A 68 -5.49 -4.30 5.12
N PHE A 69 -4.54 -3.86 4.32
CA PHE A 69 -4.54 -2.58 3.62
C PHE A 69 -4.85 -2.85 2.16
N ASP A 70 -5.94 -2.30 1.69
CA ASP A 70 -6.62 -2.56 0.42
C ASP A 70 -7.02 -4.03 0.23
N THR A 71 -8.16 -4.23 -0.39
CA THR A 71 -8.62 -5.57 -0.76
C THR A 71 -8.05 -5.97 -2.11
N PRO A 72 -7.93 -7.27 -2.42
CA PRO A 72 -7.89 -7.70 -3.82
C PRO A 72 -9.04 -7.11 -4.63
N ALA A 73 -8.83 -6.94 -5.93
CA ALA A 73 -9.80 -6.30 -6.83
C ALA A 73 -11.09 -7.13 -7.04
N THR A 74 -11.13 -8.39 -6.59
CA THR A 74 -12.28 -9.29 -6.75
C THR A 74 -12.59 -10.08 -5.48
N ASP A 75 -13.86 -10.50 -5.35
CA ASP A 75 -14.35 -11.30 -4.23
C ASP A 75 -13.62 -12.65 -4.10
N SER A 76 -13.38 -13.35 -5.23
CA SER A 76 -12.72 -14.67 -5.23
C SER A 76 -11.30 -14.60 -4.69
N VAL A 77 -10.51 -13.61 -5.12
CA VAL A 77 -9.14 -13.42 -4.65
C VAL A 77 -9.11 -12.92 -3.20
N SER A 78 -10.12 -12.16 -2.79
CA SER A 78 -10.29 -11.75 -1.39
C SER A 78 -10.57 -12.92 -0.46
N LEU A 79 -11.38 -13.90 -0.89
CA LEU A 79 -11.57 -15.16 -0.15
C LEU A 79 -10.26 -15.96 -0.04
N GLU A 80 -9.47 -16.01 -1.11
CA GLU A 80 -8.16 -16.66 -1.12
C GLU A 80 -7.21 -16.00 -0.13
N LEU A 81 -7.14 -14.64 -0.12
CA LEU A 81 -6.33 -13.89 0.84
C LEU A 81 -6.77 -14.11 2.29
N ILE A 82 -8.08 -14.09 2.58
CA ILE A 82 -8.62 -14.38 3.92
C ILE A 82 -8.20 -15.77 4.37
N SER A 83 -8.34 -16.78 3.49
CA SER A 83 -7.93 -18.16 3.77
C SER A 83 -6.42 -18.25 4.04
N TRP A 84 -5.61 -17.59 3.22
CA TRP A 84 -4.16 -17.54 3.39
C TRP A 84 -3.78 -16.92 4.75
N ILE A 85 -4.34 -15.77 5.10
CA ILE A 85 -4.07 -15.10 6.40
C ILE A 85 -4.40 -16.07 7.55
N LYS A 86 -5.59 -16.68 7.53
CA LYS A 86 -6.04 -17.59 8.58
C LYS A 86 -5.11 -18.80 8.74
N THR A 87 -4.67 -19.39 7.64
CA THR A 87 -3.90 -20.66 7.67
C THR A 87 -2.41 -20.43 7.90
N HIS A 88 -1.81 -19.40 7.30
CA HIS A 88 -0.36 -19.18 7.34
C HIS A 88 0.07 -18.28 8.50
N THR A 89 -0.72 -17.26 8.84
CA THR A 89 -0.37 -16.36 9.95
C THR A 89 -1.06 -16.75 11.27
N ARG A 90 -2.09 -17.60 11.21
CA ARG A 90 -2.93 -18.02 12.35
C ARG A 90 -3.52 -16.81 13.10
N SER A 91 -3.81 -15.74 12.38
CA SER A 91 -4.37 -14.50 12.96
C SER A 91 -5.82 -14.28 12.55
N CYS A 92 -6.55 -13.52 13.40
CA CYS A 92 -7.89 -13.02 13.09
C CYS A 92 -7.79 -11.64 12.46
N ILE A 93 -8.41 -11.44 11.31
CA ILE A 93 -8.48 -10.13 10.65
C ILE A 93 -9.41 -9.23 11.47
N LYS A 94 -8.87 -8.13 12.00
CA LYS A 94 -9.60 -7.17 12.84
C LYS A 94 -10.10 -5.96 12.07
N ALA A 95 -9.47 -5.65 10.94
CA ALA A 95 -9.81 -4.48 10.15
C ALA A 95 -9.36 -4.62 8.69
N ILE A 96 -10.10 -3.95 7.81
CA ILE A 96 -9.65 -3.55 6.47
C ILE A 96 -9.46 -2.04 6.48
N VAL A 97 -8.35 -1.55 5.93
CA VAL A 97 -8.13 -0.13 5.67
C VAL A 97 -8.08 0.09 4.16
N VAL A 98 -9.01 0.86 3.63
CA VAL A 98 -9.12 1.15 2.19
C VAL A 98 -8.42 2.47 1.89
N ASN A 99 -7.45 2.45 0.97
CA ASN A 99 -6.62 3.58 0.62
C ASN A 99 -7.41 4.68 -0.13
N HIS A 100 -8.22 4.29 -1.13
CA HIS A 100 -9.09 5.19 -1.89
C HIS A 100 -10.24 4.42 -2.56
N SER A 101 -11.11 5.12 -3.29
CA SER A 101 -12.39 4.59 -3.77
C SER A 101 -12.31 3.74 -5.05
N HIS A 102 -11.15 3.44 -5.59
CA HIS A 102 -11.01 2.62 -6.81
C HIS A 102 -11.10 1.10 -6.53
N ALA A 103 -11.40 0.35 -7.58
CA ALA A 103 -11.62 -1.10 -7.51
C ALA A 103 -10.38 -1.90 -7.06
N ASP A 104 -9.17 -1.41 -7.31
CA ASP A 104 -7.91 -2.01 -6.85
C ASP A 104 -7.71 -1.93 -5.33
N CYS A 105 -8.50 -1.10 -4.64
CA CYS A 105 -8.46 -0.94 -3.18
C CYS A 105 -9.68 -1.52 -2.46
N LEU A 106 -10.88 -1.48 -3.08
CA LEU A 106 -12.11 -1.89 -2.41
C LEU A 106 -12.96 -2.90 -3.20
N GLY A 107 -12.47 -3.41 -4.34
CA GLY A 107 -13.26 -4.27 -5.22
C GLY A 107 -13.74 -5.58 -4.57
N GLY A 108 -12.99 -6.13 -3.61
CA GLY A 108 -13.38 -7.32 -2.86
C GLY A 108 -13.92 -7.04 -1.43
N LEU A 109 -14.30 -5.80 -1.11
CA LEU A 109 -14.70 -5.41 0.24
C LEU A 109 -15.97 -6.12 0.74
N ALA A 110 -16.88 -6.48 -0.18
CA ALA A 110 -18.11 -7.20 0.13
C ALA A 110 -17.86 -8.49 0.91
N VAL A 111 -16.83 -9.25 0.52
CA VAL A 111 -16.48 -10.52 1.16
C VAL A 111 -16.04 -10.32 2.61
N PHE A 112 -15.23 -9.29 2.87
CA PHE A 112 -14.78 -8.99 4.23
C PHE A 112 -15.96 -8.58 5.12
N HIS A 113 -16.88 -7.75 4.62
CA HIS A 113 -18.11 -7.38 5.37
C HIS A 113 -18.99 -8.60 5.64
N LYS A 114 -19.13 -9.51 4.66
CA LYS A 114 -19.93 -10.74 4.81
C LYS A 114 -19.44 -11.64 5.95
N VAL A 115 -18.13 -11.65 6.21
CA VAL A 115 -17.55 -12.41 7.33
C VAL A 115 -17.34 -11.57 8.59
N GLY A 116 -17.96 -10.38 8.67
CA GLY A 116 -18.00 -9.53 9.86
C GLY A 116 -16.73 -8.73 10.14
N ILE A 117 -15.86 -8.53 9.14
CA ILE A 117 -14.63 -7.75 9.29
C ILE A 117 -14.94 -6.27 8.99
N PRO A 118 -14.74 -5.35 9.96
CA PRO A 118 -15.02 -3.93 9.77
C PRO A 118 -14.00 -3.27 8.84
N SER A 119 -14.45 -2.25 8.10
CA SER A 119 -13.62 -1.48 7.18
C SER A 119 -13.53 -0.01 7.54
N TYR A 120 -12.36 0.56 7.29
CA TYR A 120 -12.00 1.95 7.59
C TYR A 120 -11.45 2.63 6.35
N SER A 121 -11.77 3.92 6.16
CA SER A 121 -11.26 4.75 5.08
C SER A 121 -11.35 6.24 5.44
N SER A 122 -10.91 7.14 4.55
CA SER A 122 -11.29 8.53 4.69
C SER A 122 -12.82 8.69 4.51
N LYS A 123 -13.42 9.71 5.14
CA LYS A 123 -14.83 10.08 4.85
C LYS A 123 -15.03 10.44 3.39
N ARG A 124 -14.00 10.93 2.71
CA ARG A 124 -14.04 11.22 1.28
C ARG A 124 -14.21 9.95 0.47
N THR A 125 -13.50 8.87 0.80
CA THR A 125 -13.66 7.54 0.18
C THR A 125 -15.09 7.03 0.32
N GLN A 126 -15.69 7.18 1.51
CA GLN A 126 -17.11 6.83 1.70
C GLN A 126 -18.02 7.63 0.78
N THR A 127 -17.77 8.94 0.64
CA THR A 127 -18.56 9.82 -0.22
C THR A 127 -18.42 9.43 -1.70
N PHE A 128 -17.19 9.20 -2.19
CA PHE A 128 -16.97 8.83 -3.59
C PHE A 128 -17.55 7.44 -3.90
N ALA A 129 -17.30 6.45 -3.05
CA ALA A 129 -17.88 5.12 -3.22
C ALA A 129 -19.42 5.14 -3.17
N GLY A 130 -20.02 5.93 -2.26
CA GLY A 130 -21.46 6.05 -2.14
C GLY A 130 -22.14 6.78 -3.32
N ASN A 131 -21.41 7.68 -3.97
CA ASN A 131 -21.89 8.43 -5.13
C ASN A 131 -21.65 7.75 -6.49
N ASP A 132 -20.85 6.68 -6.53
CA ASP A 132 -20.59 5.94 -7.76
C ASP A 132 -21.81 5.06 -8.13
N THR A 133 -22.71 5.63 -8.90
CA THR A 133 -23.94 4.95 -9.38
C THR A 133 -23.69 3.95 -10.51
N VAL A 134 -22.50 3.99 -11.13
CA VAL A 134 -22.11 3.12 -12.25
C VAL A 134 -21.57 1.79 -11.72
N ASN A 135 -20.49 1.84 -10.95
CA ASN A 135 -19.83 0.64 -10.44
C ASN A 135 -20.46 0.12 -9.15
N LYS A 136 -21.16 1.00 -8.40
CA LYS A 136 -21.84 0.70 -7.12
C LYS A 136 -20.96 -0.08 -6.15
N PRO A 137 -19.77 0.40 -5.86
CA PRO A 137 -18.85 -0.31 -4.98
C PRO A 137 -19.40 -0.38 -3.55
N VAL A 138 -18.89 -1.35 -2.78
CA VAL A 138 -19.23 -1.44 -1.36
C VAL A 138 -18.58 -0.29 -0.60
N VAL A 139 -19.40 0.47 0.14
CA VAL A 139 -18.92 1.62 0.92
C VAL A 139 -18.24 1.15 2.20
N PRO A 140 -17.03 1.63 2.53
CA PRO A 140 -16.38 1.38 3.82
C PRO A 140 -17.24 1.84 5.00
N GLN A 141 -17.25 1.08 6.11
CA GLN A 141 -18.19 1.29 7.23
C GLN A 141 -17.81 2.48 8.11
N HIS A 142 -16.51 2.67 8.38
CA HIS A 142 -16.03 3.69 9.31
C HIS A 142 -15.15 4.71 8.58
N GLY A 143 -15.52 5.99 8.67
CA GLY A 143 -14.81 7.08 8.01
C GLY A 143 -14.12 8.01 8.99
N PHE A 144 -12.88 8.43 8.67
CA PHE A 144 -12.16 9.47 9.42
C PHE A 144 -11.82 10.67 8.51
N THR A 145 -11.53 11.83 9.11
CA THR A 145 -11.27 13.05 8.33
C THR A 145 -9.80 13.27 8.04
N LYS A 146 -8.95 13.22 9.05
CA LYS A 146 -7.51 13.53 8.91
C LYS A 146 -6.62 12.38 9.32
N GLU A 147 -6.91 11.78 10.45
CA GLU A 147 -6.09 10.70 11.03
C GLU A 147 -6.96 9.73 11.83
N LEU A 148 -6.58 8.46 11.81
CA LEU A 148 -7.16 7.40 12.61
C LEU A 148 -6.04 6.47 13.08
N GLU A 149 -5.96 6.26 14.39
CA GLU A 149 -5.13 5.21 14.97
C GLU A 149 -5.95 3.94 15.20
N LEU A 150 -5.47 2.81 14.68
CA LEU A 150 -5.98 1.47 14.96
C LEU A 150 -4.94 0.71 15.78
N LYS A 151 -5.40 -0.21 16.65
CA LYS A 151 -4.50 -1.10 17.40
C LYS A 151 -4.70 -2.54 16.97
N ILE A 152 -3.60 -3.20 16.56
CA ILE A 152 -3.56 -4.59 16.10
C ILE A 152 -2.52 -5.33 16.93
N GLY A 153 -2.98 -6.30 17.74
CA GLY A 153 -2.11 -7.02 18.67
C GLY A 153 -1.36 -6.10 19.65
N GLY A 154 -1.97 -4.94 19.98
CA GLY A 154 -1.36 -3.91 20.82
C GLY A 154 -0.41 -2.95 20.10
N THR A 155 -0.16 -3.13 18.80
CA THR A 155 0.63 -2.20 17.97
C THR A 155 -0.26 -1.14 17.35
N SER A 156 0.18 0.12 17.43
CA SER A 156 -0.49 1.25 16.77
C SER A 156 -0.24 1.23 15.26
N ILE A 157 -1.28 1.52 14.50
CA ILE A 157 -1.26 1.74 13.06
C ILE A 157 -1.87 3.11 12.79
N ILE A 158 -1.13 3.98 12.14
CA ILE A 158 -1.54 5.37 11.89
C ILE A 158 -2.02 5.47 10.44
N ASN A 159 -3.32 5.73 10.26
CA ASN A 159 -3.92 5.98 8.95
C ASN A 159 -4.08 7.49 8.79
N TYR A 160 -3.57 8.06 7.70
CA TYR A 160 -3.44 9.50 7.54
C TYR A 160 -3.86 9.96 6.15
N PHE A 161 -4.68 11.00 6.09
CA PHE A 161 -4.98 11.73 4.86
C PHE A 161 -3.96 12.84 4.65
N PRO A 162 -3.01 12.69 3.71
CA PRO A 162 -1.92 13.67 3.51
C PRO A 162 -2.36 14.90 2.71
N GLY A 163 -3.44 14.77 1.96
CA GLY A 163 -3.93 15.68 0.95
C GLY A 163 -4.32 14.92 -0.32
N GLU A 164 -4.77 15.65 -1.33
CA GLU A 164 -5.16 15.09 -2.61
C GLU A 164 -3.94 14.74 -3.47
N GLY A 165 -4.06 13.75 -4.36
CA GLY A 165 -2.95 13.33 -5.21
C GLY A 165 -3.44 12.46 -6.35
N HIS A 166 -3.23 11.13 -6.26
CA HIS A 166 -3.78 10.17 -7.23
C HIS A 166 -5.30 10.27 -7.34
N THR A 167 -5.95 10.43 -6.21
CA THR A 167 -7.37 10.78 -6.07
C THR A 167 -7.52 11.87 -5.01
N GLN A 168 -8.73 12.40 -4.86
CA GLN A 168 -9.02 13.41 -3.84
C GLN A 168 -9.23 12.82 -2.44
N ASP A 169 -9.27 11.49 -2.31
CA ASP A 169 -9.63 10.77 -1.08
C ASP A 169 -8.52 9.88 -0.54
N ASN A 170 -7.40 9.75 -1.24
CA ASN A 170 -6.32 8.82 -0.91
C ASN A 170 -5.73 9.04 0.49
N ILE A 171 -5.46 7.93 1.19
CA ILE A 171 -4.79 7.90 2.49
C ILE A 171 -3.48 7.11 2.40
N VAL A 172 -2.69 7.18 3.46
CA VAL A 172 -1.54 6.29 3.69
C VAL A 172 -1.66 5.66 5.07
N SER A 173 -1.04 4.49 5.26
CA SER A 173 -1.05 3.78 6.55
C SER A 173 0.38 3.48 6.98
N TYR A 174 0.76 3.88 8.20
CA TYR A 174 2.09 3.68 8.76
C TYR A 174 2.06 2.76 9.97
N ILE A 175 3.00 1.81 10.00
CA ILE A 175 3.19 0.84 11.06
C ILE A 175 4.53 1.14 11.75
N PRO A 176 4.54 1.92 12.86
CA PRO A 176 5.77 2.40 13.50
C PRO A 176 6.69 1.27 13.97
N SER A 177 6.14 0.18 14.51
CA SER A 177 6.91 -0.93 15.08
C SER A 177 7.82 -1.65 14.09
N VAL A 178 7.47 -1.64 12.81
CA VAL A 178 8.23 -2.25 11.71
C VAL A 178 8.71 -1.23 10.68
N LYS A 179 8.39 0.06 10.89
CA LYS A 179 8.78 1.19 10.03
C LYS A 179 8.34 1.01 8.57
N VAL A 180 7.17 0.40 8.36
CA VAL A 180 6.56 0.18 7.04
C VAL A 180 5.47 1.20 6.79
N LEU A 181 5.50 1.83 5.63
CA LEU A 181 4.47 2.72 5.12
C LEU A 181 3.79 2.07 3.91
N PHE A 182 2.50 1.76 4.04
CA PHE A 182 1.64 1.48 2.91
C PHE A 182 1.17 2.80 2.31
N GLY A 183 1.74 3.16 1.18
CA GLY A 183 1.47 4.42 0.49
C GLY A 183 0.28 4.33 -0.46
N GLY A 184 -0.03 3.14 -0.99
CA GLY A 184 -1.05 3.01 -2.03
C GLY A 184 -0.69 3.80 -3.30
N CYS A 185 -1.71 4.15 -4.09
CA CYS A 185 -1.52 4.73 -5.42
C CYS A 185 -1.02 6.18 -5.44
N ILE A 186 -1.05 6.87 -4.29
CA ILE A 186 -0.45 8.21 -4.16
C ILE A 186 1.08 8.17 -4.25
N ILE A 187 1.71 7.01 -3.96
CA ILE A 187 3.16 6.80 -4.07
C ILE A 187 3.45 6.00 -5.34
N LYS A 188 4.42 6.48 -6.13
CA LYS A 188 4.87 5.83 -7.38
C LYS A 188 6.10 4.97 -7.16
N ALA A 189 6.12 3.79 -7.77
CA ALA A 189 7.30 2.94 -7.81
C ALA A 189 8.40 3.57 -8.68
N LEU A 190 9.67 3.29 -8.38
CA LEU A 190 10.78 3.77 -9.20
C LEU A 190 10.63 3.27 -10.64
N GLY A 191 10.86 4.16 -11.61
CA GLY A 191 10.74 3.86 -13.04
C GLY A 191 9.31 3.79 -13.58
N SER A 192 8.28 3.88 -12.71
CA SER A 192 6.89 3.93 -13.18
C SER A 192 6.54 5.30 -13.77
N GLY A 193 5.54 5.32 -14.66
CA GLY A 193 4.93 6.56 -15.15
C GLY A 193 3.87 7.13 -14.21
N LYS A 194 3.22 8.22 -14.66
CA LYS A 194 2.17 8.91 -13.90
C LYS A 194 0.91 8.07 -13.69
N GLY A 195 0.63 7.12 -14.61
CA GLY A 195 -0.56 6.26 -14.58
C GLY A 195 -1.86 7.01 -14.89
N ASN A 196 -2.97 6.50 -14.35
CA ASN A 196 -4.28 7.14 -14.53
C ASN A 196 -4.34 8.47 -13.76
N LEU A 197 -4.72 9.54 -14.45
CA LEU A 197 -4.81 10.90 -13.93
C LEU A 197 -6.24 11.47 -13.96
N ALA A 198 -7.24 10.68 -14.33
CA ALA A 198 -8.61 11.16 -14.54
C ALA A 198 -9.22 11.85 -13.31
N GLU A 199 -8.89 11.35 -12.10
CA GLU A 199 -9.39 11.87 -10.83
C GLU A 199 -8.28 12.52 -9.98
N ALA A 200 -7.10 12.71 -10.58
CA ALA A 200 -5.93 13.19 -9.86
C ALA A 200 -5.96 14.71 -9.63
N ASN A 201 -5.53 15.14 -8.46
CA ASN A 201 -5.10 16.52 -8.23
C ASN A 201 -3.59 16.64 -8.40
N ILE A 202 -3.15 16.81 -9.66
CA ILE A 202 -1.73 16.87 -10.02
C ILE A 202 -1.01 18.00 -9.29
N ASN A 203 -1.68 19.16 -9.08
CA ASN A 203 -1.07 20.31 -8.44
C ASN A 203 -0.84 20.11 -6.93
N ALA A 204 -1.67 19.32 -6.27
CA ALA A 204 -1.53 19.01 -4.84
C ALA A 204 -0.63 17.81 -4.56
N TRP A 205 -0.43 16.92 -5.55
CA TRP A 205 0.17 15.61 -5.34
C TRP A 205 1.55 15.65 -4.69
N ALA A 206 2.47 16.44 -5.23
CA ALA A 206 3.82 16.55 -4.67
C ALA A 206 3.81 17.04 -3.21
N GLU A 207 2.94 18.01 -2.88
CA GLU A 207 2.83 18.52 -1.51
C GLU A 207 2.25 17.47 -0.56
N SER A 208 1.24 16.74 -1.01
CA SER A 208 0.69 15.62 -0.22
C SER A 208 1.76 14.57 0.12
N VAL A 209 2.65 14.25 -0.84
CA VAL A 209 3.75 13.31 -0.57
C VAL A 209 4.84 13.93 0.33
N ARG A 210 5.09 15.25 0.27
CA ARG A 210 5.95 15.95 1.24
C ARG A 210 5.38 15.84 2.65
N ASN A 211 4.06 16.00 2.81
CA ASN A 211 3.37 15.81 4.09
C ASN A 211 3.56 14.39 4.63
N VAL A 212 3.47 13.36 3.78
CA VAL A 212 3.79 11.97 4.17
C VAL A 212 5.24 11.85 4.66
N LYS A 213 6.19 12.38 3.87
CA LYS A 213 7.63 12.31 4.16
C LYS A 213 8.00 12.99 5.47
N GLN A 214 7.35 14.12 5.77
CA GLN A 214 7.54 14.89 7.00
C GLN A 214 6.89 14.21 8.22
N LYS A 215 5.68 13.68 8.05
CA LYS A 215 4.93 13.04 9.15
C LYS A 215 5.55 11.72 9.59
N PHE A 216 6.12 10.96 8.64
CA PHE A 216 6.69 9.64 8.90
C PHE A 216 8.19 9.59 8.55
N PRO A 217 9.04 10.35 9.27
CA PRO A 217 10.48 10.45 8.98
C PRO A 217 11.20 9.11 9.13
N ASP A 218 10.71 8.22 10.00
CA ASP A 218 11.30 6.93 10.32
C ASP A 218 10.84 5.78 9.42
N ALA A 219 9.94 6.03 8.43
CA ALA A 219 9.53 5.01 7.48
C ALA A 219 10.74 4.52 6.67
N VAL A 220 10.96 3.20 6.65
CA VAL A 220 12.09 2.54 5.98
C VAL A 220 11.63 1.84 4.70
N ILE A 221 10.54 1.07 4.80
CA ILE A 221 9.96 0.35 3.67
C ILE A 221 8.69 1.08 3.24
N ILE A 222 8.59 1.37 1.95
CA ILE A 222 7.46 2.07 1.33
C ILE A 222 6.83 1.14 0.31
N ILE A 223 5.51 0.89 0.44
CA ILE A 223 4.74 0.04 -0.45
C ILE A 223 3.85 0.94 -1.32
N PRO A 224 4.12 1.08 -2.63
CA PRO A 224 3.24 1.79 -3.54
C PRO A 224 2.04 0.92 -3.94
N GLY A 225 0.96 1.52 -4.47
CA GLY A 225 -0.21 0.78 -4.95
C GLY A 225 0.09 -0.12 -6.15
N HIS A 226 1.12 0.21 -6.93
CA HIS A 226 1.54 -0.56 -8.12
C HIS A 226 3.06 -0.62 -8.21
N GLY A 227 3.59 -1.72 -8.76
CA GLY A 227 5.02 -1.91 -8.99
C GLY A 227 5.80 -2.32 -7.74
N ALA A 228 7.11 -2.22 -7.80
CA ALA A 228 8.00 -2.69 -6.74
C ALA A 228 7.93 -1.77 -5.50
N TYR A 229 7.82 -2.39 -4.31
CA TYR A 229 8.07 -1.67 -3.06
C TYR A 229 9.57 -1.40 -2.88
N GLY A 230 9.89 -0.45 -2.00
CA GLY A 230 11.28 -0.01 -1.82
C GLY A 230 11.47 0.80 -0.55
N ASN A 231 12.38 1.76 -0.62
CA ASN A 231 12.69 2.65 0.49
C ASN A 231 12.12 4.08 0.26
N ARG A 232 12.57 5.03 1.06
CA ARG A 232 12.13 6.43 1.00
C ARG A 232 12.37 7.13 -0.36
N SER A 233 13.23 6.57 -1.23
CA SER A 233 13.44 7.13 -2.57
C SER A 233 12.17 7.12 -3.43
N LEU A 234 11.17 6.25 -3.12
CA LEU A 234 9.87 6.26 -3.78
C LEU A 234 9.11 7.57 -3.51
N LEU A 235 9.23 8.10 -2.27
CA LEU A 235 8.63 9.40 -1.91
C LEU A 235 9.29 10.52 -2.73
N ASP A 236 10.62 10.53 -2.79
CA ASP A 236 11.37 11.54 -3.53
C ASP A 236 11.10 11.47 -5.03
N TYR A 237 11.04 10.27 -5.59
CA TYR A 237 10.66 10.02 -6.98
C TYR A 237 9.26 10.56 -7.30
N THR A 238 8.28 10.29 -6.42
CA THR A 238 6.92 10.79 -6.59
C THR A 238 6.86 12.32 -6.49
N ILE A 239 7.55 12.91 -5.52
CA ILE A 239 7.65 14.37 -5.37
C ILE A 239 8.25 15.00 -6.63
N GLN A 240 9.33 14.41 -7.19
CA GLN A 240 9.97 14.90 -8.41
C GLN A 240 9.04 14.79 -9.62
N MET A 241 8.29 13.69 -9.75
CA MET A 241 7.39 13.43 -10.89
C MET A 241 6.25 14.45 -10.97
N PHE A 242 5.73 14.92 -9.84
CA PHE A 242 4.58 15.84 -9.74
C PHE A 242 4.96 17.23 -9.22
N GLY A 243 6.22 17.44 -8.82
CA GLY A 243 6.75 18.75 -8.46
C GLY A 243 6.93 19.65 -9.68
N LYS A 244 6.75 20.96 -9.48
CA LYS A 244 7.06 21.99 -10.48
C LYS A 244 8.51 22.40 -10.32
#